data_243b19934a547f676c4faa9d79af738b
#
_entry.id   243b19934a547f676c4faa9d79af738b
#
_cell.length_a   1.000
_cell.length_b   1.000
_cell.length_c   1.000
_cell.angle_alpha   90.00
_cell.angle_beta   90.00
_cell.angle_gamma   90.00
#
_symmetry.space_group_name_H-M   'P 1'
#
loop_
_entity.id
_entity.type
_entity.pdbx_description
1 polymer ?
#
loop_
_entity_poly.entity_id
_entity_poly.type
_entity_poly.pdbx_seq_one_letter_code
_entity_poly.pdbx_strand_id
1 'polypeptide(L)'
;PWVMKYRDRYYLMYNANHTSTEWGNYQLGVAEADSPLSFQNGNKYSYPVVNSNQILLEENYVDLLRYGITYEPLFDYTENNPGVGWMLPVYQASDWKKGECGFSSKEIKGSTTRHLGTWWTSPSLWLRKSFFVGKQVGNLALRVAHDGDTKIYLNGTLIYEKQGRDYCMVNLDEKQRELLKKGENLLAVETNKGRAQFFDVSLFDMRSETADDILMTPGQPNILRGPNGFEWWLIYLSLIHIYEPT
;
A
#
# COMPACT_ATOMS: atom_id res chain seq x y z
N PRO A 1 12.71 8.43 -17.16
CA PRO A 1 13.59 8.96 -16.13
C PRO A 1 14.01 10.40 -16.44
N TRP A 2 14.25 11.19 -15.41
CA TRP A 2 14.71 12.56 -15.51
C TRP A 2 15.92 12.76 -14.61
N VAL A 3 16.99 13.36 -15.13
CA VAL A 3 18.21 13.64 -14.38
C VAL A 3 18.39 15.17 -14.25
N MET A 4 18.62 15.63 -13.03
CA MET A 4 18.94 17.03 -12.77
C MET A 4 20.19 17.14 -11.92
N LYS A 5 20.93 18.23 -12.11
CA LYS A 5 22.00 18.65 -11.20
C LYS A 5 21.45 19.73 -10.27
N TYR A 6 21.60 19.52 -8.97
CA TYR A 6 21.31 20.53 -7.97
C TYR A 6 22.45 20.60 -6.97
N ARG A 7 23.02 21.77 -6.82
CA ARG A 7 24.28 21.98 -6.10
C ARG A 7 25.36 21.06 -6.70
N ASP A 8 26.02 20.26 -5.88
CA ASP A 8 27.09 19.36 -6.32
C ASP A 8 26.67 17.90 -6.46
N ARG A 9 25.37 17.65 -6.50
CA ARG A 9 24.80 16.30 -6.61
C ARG A 9 23.92 16.18 -7.84
N TYR A 10 23.81 14.94 -8.33
CA TYR A 10 22.89 14.55 -9.41
C TYR A 10 21.73 13.75 -8.82
N TYR A 11 20.55 14.03 -9.29
CA TYR A 11 19.32 13.37 -8.88
C TYR A 11 18.65 12.76 -10.10
N LEU A 12 18.38 11.46 -10.02
CA LEU A 12 17.63 10.70 -11.01
C LEU A 12 16.23 10.46 -10.47
N MET A 13 15.23 10.99 -11.14
CA MET A 13 13.85 10.58 -10.93
C MET A 13 13.48 9.48 -11.93
N TYR A 14 12.87 8.44 -11.44
CA TYR A 14 12.52 7.28 -12.23
C TYR A 14 11.16 6.72 -11.85
N ASN A 15 10.53 6.06 -12.81
CA ASN A 15 9.33 5.28 -12.55
C ASN A 15 9.75 3.92 -11.99
N ALA A 16 9.05 3.48 -10.98
CA ALA A 16 9.14 2.14 -10.43
C ALA A 16 7.76 1.50 -10.45
N ASN A 17 7.73 0.19 -10.30
CA ASN A 17 6.55 -0.65 -10.36
C ASN A 17 5.96 -0.83 -11.76
N HIS A 18 4.86 -1.55 -11.82
CA HIS A 18 4.22 -1.99 -13.05
C HIS A 18 3.02 -1.11 -13.40
N THR A 19 2.73 -0.94 -14.70
CA THR A 19 1.56 -0.19 -15.16
C THR A 19 0.24 -0.92 -14.96
N SER A 20 0.27 -2.23 -14.75
CA SER A 20 -0.94 -3.00 -14.58
C SER A 20 -1.49 -2.83 -13.16
N THR A 21 -2.78 -2.59 -13.06
CA THR A 21 -3.50 -2.51 -11.80
C THR A 21 -3.48 -3.81 -11.00
N GLU A 22 -3.21 -4.93 -11.67
CA GLU A 22 -3.14 -6.25 -11.04
C GLU A 22 -1.90 -6.43 -10.14
N TRP A 23 -0.78 -5.79 -10.51
CA TRP A 23 0.53 -6.04 -9.89
C TRP A 23 1.16 -4.82 -9.24
N GLY A 24 0.47 -3.73 -9.20
CA GLY A 24 0.94 -2.48 -8.62
C GLY A 24 0.87 -1.35 -9.64
N ASN A 25 1.02 -0.16 -9.17
CA ASN A 25 0.94 1.05 -9.95
C ASN A 25 2.30 1.72 -10.01
N TYR A 26 2.54 2.55 -10.99
CA TYR A 26 3.73 3.37 -11.03
C TYR A 26 3.88 4.21 -9.77
N GLN A 27 5.12 4.34 -9.36
CA GLN A 27 5.57 5.19 -8.28
C GLN A 27 6.78 5.97 -8.79
N LEU A 28 7.02 7.15 -8.23
CA LEU A 28 8.20 7.94 -8.55
C LEU A 28 9.24 7.77 -7.47
N GLY A 29 10.38 7.22 -7.86
CA GLY A 29 11.54 7.08 -7.02
C GLY A 29 12.61 8.13 -7.32
N VAL A 30 13.48 8.38 -6.35
CA VAL A 30 14.66 9.24 -6.50
C VAL A 30 15.91 8.48 -6.10
N ALA A 31 16.94 8.65 -6.89
CA ALA A 31 18.31 8.26 -6.53
C ALA A 31 19.24 9.48 -6.65
N GLU A 32 20.22 9.55 -5.80
CA GLU A 32 21.25 10.59 -5.88
C GLU A 32 22.64 9.99 -6.13
N ALA A 33 23.49 10.72 -6.84
CA ALA A 33 24.86 10.33 -7.14
C ALA A 33 25.79 11.53 -7.32
N ASP A 34 27.09 11.30 -7.26
CA ASP A 34 28.12 12.32 -7.48
C ASP A 34 28.32 12.62 -8.97
N SER A 35 27.87 11.73 -9.85
CA SER A 35 28.01 11.85 -11.30
C SER A 35 26.74 11.38 -12.01
N PRO A 36 26.38 11.97 -13.17
CA PRO A 36 25.23 11.54 -13.94
C PRO A 36 25.35 10.11 -14.50
N LEU A 37 26.52 9.51 -14.41
CA LEU A 37 26.79 8.14 -14.89
C LEU A 37 26.94 7.13 -13.76
N SER A 38 26.81 7.53 -12.50
CA SER A 38 27.09 6.66 -11.34
C SER A 38 25.87 6.26 -10.50
N PHE A 39 24.67 6.40 -11.04
CA PHE A 39 23.42 6.07 -10.31
C PHE A 39 23.28 4.59 -9.96
N GLN A 40 23.97 3.68 -10.65
CA GLN A 40 24.02 2.27 -10.29
C GLN A 40 24.61 2.02 -8.89
N ASN A 41 25.48 2.92 -8.45
CA ASN A 41 26.11 2.92 -7.13
C ASN A 41 25.59 4.07 -6.26
N GLY A 42 24.57 4.78 -6.74
CA GLY A 42 23.98 5.92 -6.03
C GLY A 42 23.05 5.48 -4.92
N ASN A 43 22.78 6.42 -4.02
CA ASN A 43 21.81 6.22 -2.96
C ASN A 43 20.41 6.35 -3.52
N LYS A 44 19.65 5.27 -3.49
CA LYS A 44 18.21 5.29 -3.74
C LYS A 44 17.49 5.66 -2.45
N TYR A 45 16.51 6.51 -2.55
CA TYR A 45 15.61 6.75 -1.43
C TYR A 45 14.82 5.48 -1.13
N SER A 46 14.70 5.16 0.13
CA SER A 46 14.05 3.92 0.60
C SER A 46 12.54 3.89 0.40
N TYR A 47 11.96 5.01 0.03
CA TYR A 47 10.52 5.16 -0.23
C TYR A 47 10.30 6.01 -1.49
N PRO A 48 9.19 5.83 -2.20
CA PRO A 48 8.86 6.67 -3.34
C PRO A 48 8.54 8.11 -2.90
N VAL A 49 8.94 9.08 -3.69
CA VAL A 49 8.57 10.50 -3.45
C VAL A 49 7.13 10.80 -3.85
N VAL A 50 6.60 10.06 -4.82
CA VAL A 50 5.19 10.05 -5.17
C VAL A 50 4.75 8.61 -5.30
N ASN A 51 3.77 8.24 -4.52
CA ASN A 51 3.24 6.89 -4.47
C ASN A 51 1.87 6.83 -5.15
N SER A 52 1.67 5.83 -5.97
CA SER A 52 0.37 5.51 -6.54
C SER A 52 -0.63 5.15 -5.45
N ASN A 53 -1.85 5.60 -5.58
CA ASN A 53 -2.91 5.41 -4.58
C ASN A 53 -2.55 5.90 -3.17
N GLN A 54 -1.45 6.58 -3.03
CA GLN A 54 -1.17 7.30 -1.82
C GLN A 54 -2.00 8.57 -1.87
N ILE A 55 -3.09 8.51 -1.19
CA ILE A 55 -3.93 9.66 -1.06
C ILE A 55 -3.26 10.56 -0.04
N LEU A 56 -2.62 11.56 -0.59
CA LEU A 56 -2.22 12.76 0.06
C LEU A 56 -1.00 12.68 0.95
N LEU A 57 -0.27 13.76 0.88
CA LEU A 57 0.79 14.20 1.75
C LEU A 57 0.41 14.04 3.22
N GLU A 58 1.40 13.88 4.05
CA GLU A 58 1.31 13.61 5.49
C GLU A 58 0.28 14.45 6.26
N GLU A 59 -0.08 15.61 5.76
CA GLU A 59 -1.09 16.48 6.37
C GLU A 59 -2.54 16.07 6.10
N ASN A 60 -2.78 15.27 5.08
CA ASN A 60 -4.11 15.00 4.54
C ASN A 60 -4.57 13.56 4.72
N TYR A 61 -3.73 12.64 5.14
CA TYR A 61 -4.17 11.30 5.51
C TYR A 61 -3.50 10.84 6.81
N VAL A 62 -4.16 9.91 7.47
CA VAL A 62 -3.59 9.18 8.59
C VAL A 62 -3.56 7.71 8.20
N ASP A 63 -2.37 7.20 8.08
CA ASP A 63 -2.14 5.80 7.81
C ASP A 63 -2.38 5.00 9.10
N LEU A 64 -3.48 4.28 9.13
CA LEU A 64 -3.88 3.46 10.29
C LEU A 64 -3.16 2.12 10.27
N LEU A 65 -2.93 1.61 9.07
CA LEU A 65 -2.23 0.37 8.84
C LEU A 65 -1.53 0.47 7.48
N ARG A 66 -0.22 0.53 7.49
CA ARG A 66 0.56 0.84 6.30
C ARG A 66 0.67 -0.34 5.34
N TYR A 67 0.63 -0.02 4.05
CA TYR A 67 0.82 -0.97 2.97
C TYR A 67 2.27 -1.44 2.89
N GLY A 68 2.50 -2.75 2.74
CA GLY A 68 3.82 -3.36 2.80
C GLY A 68 4.84 -2.88 1.77
N ILE A 69 4.38 -2.21 0.73
CA ILE A 69 5.28 -1.64 -0.30
C ILE A 69 6.12 -0.47 0.24
N THR A 70 5.57 0.32 1.14
CA THR A 70 6.22 1.53 1.67
C THR A 70 6.67 1.37 3.11
N TYR A 71 5.95 0.54 3.84
CA TYR A 71 6.23 0.24 5.25
C TYR A 71 5.93 -1.23 5.49
N GLU A 72 6.56 -1.79 6.47
CA GLU A 72 6.56 -3.21 6.77
C GLU A 72 5.86 -3.51 8.10
N PRO A 73 4.51 -3.37 8.17
CA PRO A 73 3.81 -3.66 9.40
C PRO A 73 3.91 -5.15 9.72
N LEU A 74 4.26 -5.47 10.95
CA LEU A 74 4.26 -6.84 11.45
C LEU A 74 2.84 -7.29 11.76
N PHE A 75 2.47 -8.41 11.19
CA PHE A 75 1.26 -9.15 11.50
C PHE A 75 1.56 -10.38 12.34
N ASP A 76 0.66 -10.74 13.22
CA ASP A 76 0.57 -12.11 13.69
C ASP A 76 -0.02 -12.97 12.59
N TYR A 77 0.60 -14.11 12.27
CA TYR A 77 0.10 -14.99 11.22
C TYR A 77 0.22 -16.46 11.57
N THR A 78 -0.67 -17.25 10.98
CA THR A 78 -0.61 -18.70 11.02
C THR A 78 -1.02 -19.30 9.68
N GLU A 79 -0.43 -20.43 9.36
CA GLU A 79 -0.76 -21.25 8.20
C GLU A 79 -1.65 -22.46 8.58
N ASN A 80 -1.94 -22.62 9.87
CA ASN A 80 -2.83 -23.65 10.40
C ASN A 80 -4.20 -23.04 10.66
N ASN A 81 -5.26 -23.78 10.33
CA ASN A 81 -6.63 -23.31 10.58
C ASN A 81 -6.82 -23.00 12.08
N PRO A 82 -7.06 -21.74 12.45
CA PRO A 82 -7.15 -21.33 13.86
C PRO A 82 -8.51 -21.64 14.52
N GLY A 83 -9.45 -22.22 13.75
CA GLY A 83 -10.78 -22.54 14.26
C GLY A 83 -11.71 -21.33 14.32
N VAL A 84 -12.73 -21.42 15.19
CA VAL A 84 -13.77 -20.41 15.30
C VAL A 84 -13.32 -19.22 16.14
N GLY A 85 -13.75 -18.02 15.73
CA GLY A 85 -13.56 -16.81 16.55
C GLY A 85 -12.19 -16.14 16.41
N TRP A 86 -11.30 -16.66 15.58
CA TRP A 86 -9.96 -16.11 15.40
C TRP A 86 -9.95 -14.63 14.94
N MET A 87 -11.00 -14.16 14.26
CA MET A 87 -11.15 -12.77 13.82
C MET A 87 -11.60 -11.82 14.94
N LEU A 88 -11.96 -12.33 16.12
CA LEU A 88 -12.44 -11.51 17.23
C LEU A 88 -11.28 -10.94 18.05
N PRO A 89 -11.39 -9.72 18.58
CA PRO A 89 -10.36 -9.10 19.41
C PRO A 89 -9.97 -9.93 20.65
N VAL A 90 -10.91 -10.66 21.20
CA VAL A 90 -10.70 -11.50 22.41
C VAL A 90 -9.89 -12.77 22.18
N TYR A 91 -9.71 -13.17 20.92
CA TYR A 91 -8.96 -14.38 20.58
C TYR A 91 -7.47 -14.19 20.88
N GLN A 92 -6.85 -15.18 21.54
CA GLN A 92 -5.43 -15.17 21.87
C GLN A 92 -4.62 -15.86 20.78
N ALA A 93 -3.78 -15.11 20.11
CA ALA A 93 -2.89 -15.60 19.04
C ALA A 93 -1.44 -15.76 19.52
N SER A 94 -1.24 -16.24 20.76
CA SER A 94 0.06 -16.28 21.43
C SER A 94 1.08 -17.18 20.75
N ASP A 95 0.62 -18.19 20.02
CA ASP A 95 1.42 -19.15 19.27
C ASP A 95 1.60 -18.81 17.78
N TRP A 96 1.03 -17.70 17.35
CA TRP A 96 1.17 -17.25 15.96
C TRP A 96 2.56 -16.66 15.72
N LYS A 97 3.04 -16.82 14.50
CA LYS A 97 4.30 -16.23 14.05
C LYS A 97 4.13 -14.73 13.78
N LYS A 98 5.23 -14.00 13.79
CA LYS A 98 5.29 -12.61 13.35
C LYS A 98 5.83 -12.56 11.92
N GLY A 99 5.21 -11.74 11.06
CA GLY A 99 5.64 -11.55 9.68
C GLY A 99 5.32 -10.16 9.16
N GLU A 100 6.20 -9.67 8.29
CA GLU A 100 6.01 -8.41 7.58
C GLU A 100 4.97 -8.59 6.48
N CYS A 101 4.14 -7.56 6.27
CA CYS A 101 3.16 -7.52 5.18
C CYS A 101 3.86 -7.58 3.81
N GLY A 102 3.11 -7.93 2.78
CA GLY A 102 3.67 -8.40 1.51
C GLY A 102 3.88 -9.91 1.53
N PHE A 103 2.92 -10.63 2.09
CA PHE A 103 2.95 -12.09 2.17
C PHE A 103 2.91 -12.70 0.77
N SER A 104 3.83 -13.65 0.50
CA SER A 104 3.98 -14.22 -0.85
C SER A 104 4.50 -15.65 -0.82
N SER A 105 4.57 -16.30 -1.99
CA SER A 105 5.34 -17.53 -2.18
C SER A 105 6.76 -17.22 -2.66
N LYS A 106 7.70 -18.13 -2.40
CA LYS A 106 9.08 -18.05 -2.93
C LYS A 106 9.15 -18.08 -4.46
N GLU A 107 8.11 -18.55 -5.10
CA GLU A 107 8.05 -18.78 -6.55
C GLU A 107 7.68 -17.54 -7.35
N ILE A 108 7.32 -16.44 -6.69
CA ILE A 108 7.08 -15.15 -7.36
C ILE A 108 8.44 -14.58 -7.80
N LYS A 109 8.97 -15.14 -8.87
CA LYS A 109 10.16 -14.61 -9.53
C LYS A 109 9.76 -13.45 -10.44
N GLY A 110 10.43 -12.33 -10.28
CA GLY A 110 10.37 -11.22 -11.24
C GLY A 110 9.20 -10.26 -11.08
N SER A 111 8.31 -10.44 -10.14
CA SER A 111 7.37 -9.39 -9.74
C SER A 111 8.02 -8.44 -8.75
N THR A 112 9.07 -7.79 -9.19
CA THR A 112 9.90 -6.88 -8.38
C THR A 112 9.20 -5.59 -7.98
N THR A 113 7.94 -5.48 -8.25
CA THR A 113 7.17 -4.25 -8.09
C THR A 113 6.49 -4.15 -6.74
N ARG A 114 6.63 -5.18 -5.89
CA ARG A 114 6.01 -5.23 -4.57
C ARG A 114 7.04 -5.57 -3.52
N HIS A 115 6.84 -5.04 -2.34
CA HIS A 115 7.54 -5.51 -1.17
C HIS A 115 7.11 -6.95 -0.87
N LEU A 116 8.08 -7.84 -0.77
CA LEU A 116 7.87 -9.24 -0.40
C LEU A 116 8.47 -9.43 1.00
N GLY A 117 7.61 -9.34 2.00
CA GLY A 117 8.03 -9.41 3.40
C GLY A 117 8.13 -10.84 3.89
N THR A 118 7.03 -11.54 3.93
CA THR A 118 6.94 -12.87 4.54
C THR A 118 6.50 -13.92 3.54
N TRP A 119 7.16 -15.06 3.55
CA TRP A 119 6.79 -16.20 2.72
C TRP A 119 5.84 -17.14 3.46
N TRP A 120 4.81 -17.59 2.76
CA TRP A 120 3.95 -18.65 3.23
C TRP A 120 3.89 -19.79 2.20
N THR A 121 3.53 -21.01 2.61
CA THR A 121 3.57 -22.19 1.75
C THR A 121 2.27 -22.99 1.72
N SER A 122 1.41 -22.78 2.71
CA SER A 122 0.13 -23.48 2.84
C SER A 122 -0.92 -23.02 1.84
N PRO A 123 -2.02 -23.75 1.65
CA PRO A 123 -3.15 -23.31 0.85
C PRO A 123 -3.86 -22.07 1.39
N SER A 124 -3.80 -21.84 2.70
CA SER A 124 -4.50 -20.73 3.37
C SER A 124 -3.59 -20.04 4.37
N LEU A 125 -3.85 -18.76 4.59
CA LEU A 125 -3.12 -17.91 5.51
C LEU A 125 -4.12 -17.08 6.32
N TRP A 126 -3.91 -17.03 7.63
CA TRP A 126 -4.65 -16.20 8.56
C TRP A 126 -3.73 -15.17 9.18
N LEU A 127 -4.18 -13.92 9.20
CA LEU A 127 -3.41 -12.76 9.65
C LEU A 127 -4.21 -11.97 10.68
N ARG A 128 -3.50 -11.37 11.62
CA ARG A 128 -4.07 -10.46 12.62
C ARG A 128 -3.12 -9.29 12.82
N LYS A 129 -3.67 -8.08 12.90
CA LYS A 129 -2.92 -6.87 13.21
C LYS A 129 -3.72 -5.99 14.15
N SER A 130 -3.25 -5.86 15.37
CA SER A 130 -3.74 -4.83 16.29
C SER A 130 -3.12 -3.48 15.95
N PHE A 131 -3.92 -2.43 15.98
CA PHE A 131 -3.49 -1.06 15.74
C PHE A 131 -4.29 -0.07 16.59
N PHE A 132 -3.70 1.08 16.86
CA PHE A 132 -4.30 2.10 17.73
C PHE A 132 -4.80 3.29 16.90
N VAL A 133 -6.01 3.75 17.20
CA VAL A 133 -6.62 4.94 16.60
C VAL A 133 -6.81 6.00 17.66
N GLY A 134 -6.04 7.07 17.57
CA GLY A 134 -6.06 8.18 18.55
C GLY A 134 -7.01 9.32 18.20
N LYS A 135 -7.46 9.41 16.93
CA LYS A 135 -8.27 10.50 16.40
C LYS A 135 -9.57 9.98 15.80
N GLN A 136 -10.50 10.87 15.58
CA GLN A 136 -11.68 10.55 14.77
C GLN A 136 -11.27 10.36 13.32
N VAL A 137 -11.80 9.32 12.70
CA VAL A 137 -11.57 8.95 11.30
C VAL A 137 -12.77 9.42 10.49
N GLY A 138 -12.52 10.16 9.42
CA GLY A 138 -13.56 10.70 8.56
C GLY A 138 -13.96 9.74 7.45
N ASN A 139 -13.01 9.41 6.58
CA ASN A 139 -13.24 8.58 5.40
C ASN A 139 -12.30 7.37 5.41
N LEU A 140 -12.82 6.24 5.85
CA LEU A 140 -12.04 5.01 5.96
C LEU A 140 -11.95 4.31 4.60
N ALA A 141 -10.74 4.04 4.16
CA ALA A 141 -10.47 3.29 2.93
C ALA A 141 -9.51 2.13 3.17
N LEU A 142 -9.72 1.06 2.43
CA LEU A 142 -8.91 -0.14 2.41
C LEU A 142 -8.24 -0.24 1.05
N ARG A 143 -6.91 -0.35 1.01
CA ARG A 143 -6.19 -0.77 -0.18
C ARG A 143 -5.75 -2.21 0.01
N VAL A 144 -6.11 -3.08 -0.92
CA VAL A 144 -5.83 -4.50 -0.83
C VAL A 144 -5.31 -5.02 -2.17
N ALA A 145 -4.36 -5.94 -2.08
CA ALA A 145 -3.85 -6.70 -3.21
C ALA A 145 -3.76 -8.18 -2.82
N HIS A 146 -4.43 -9.03 -3.56
CA HIS A 146 -4.42 -10.46 -3.30
C HIS A 146 -4.56 -11.28 -4.59
N ASP A 147 -4.15 -12.53 -4.53
CA ASP A 147 -4.22 -13.43 -5.67
C ASP A 147 -5.20 -14.59 -5.48
N GLY A 148 -5.59 -14.90 -4.29
CA GLY A 148 -6.61 -15.92 -3.96
C GLY A 148 -7.81 -15.32 -3.24
N ASP A 149 -8.80 -16.14 -2.96
CA ASP A 149 -10.01 -15.74 -2.24
C ASP A 149 -9.64 -15.12 -0.90
N THR A 150 -10.18 -13.95 -0.62
CA THR A 150 -9.76 -13.16 0.53
C THR A 150 -10.96 -12.58 1.27
N LYS A 151 -10.90 -12.67 2.61
CA LYS A 151 -11.84 -12.03 3.54
C LYS A 151 -11.07 -11.16 4.52
N ILE A 152 -11.56 -9.94 4.76
CA ILE A 152 -10.99 -9.02 5.72
C ILE A 152 -12.05 -8.60 6.72
N TYR A 153 -11.67 -8.60 8.00
CA TYR A 153 -12.53 -8.28 9.13
C TYR A 153 -11.95 -7.11 9.92
N LEU A 154 -12.80 -6.19 10.31
CA LEU A 154 -12.48 -5.11 11.25
C LEU A 154 -13.22 -5.38 12.55
N ASN A 155 -12.48 -5.56 13.66
CA ASN A 155 -13.03 -5.86 14.97
C ASN A 155 -14.01 -7.06 15.00
N GLY A 156 -13.77 -8.05 14.13
CA GLY A 156 -14.59 -9.26 14.02
C GLY A 156 -15.71 -9.19 12.98
N THR A 157 -15.97 -8.04 12.40
CA THR A 157 -17.00 -7.85 11.37
C THR A 157 -16.37 -7.84 9.97
N LEU A 158 -16.97 -8.58 9.04
CA LEU A 158 -16.53 -8.67 7.65
C LEU A 158 -16.70 -7.30 6.96
N ILE A 159 -15.61 -6.77 6.40
CA ILE A 159 -15.60 -5.50 5.67
C ILE A 159 -15.22 -5.63 4.20
N TYR A 160 -14.62 -6.75 3.82
CA TYR A 160 -14.23 -7.05 2.45
C TYR A 160 -14.26 -8.55 2.19
N GLU A 161 -14.82 -8.95 1.06
CA GLU A 161 -14.79 -10.33 0.56
C GLU A 161 -14.70 -10.31 -0.96
N LYS A 162 -13.71 -11.01 -1.51
CA LYS A 162 -13.52 -11.14 -2.94
C LYS A 162 -12.94 -12.51 -3.29
N GLN A 163 -13.44 -13.11 -4.35
CA GLN A 163 -12.88 -14.34 -4.91
C GLN A 163 -11.82 -14.03 -5.97
N GLY A 164 -10.80 -14.88 -6.03
CA GLY A 164 -9.73 -14.78 -7.01
C GLY A 164 -8.80 -13.59 -6.78
N ARG A 165 -8.23 -13.09 -7.86
CA ARG A 165 -7.26 -11.99 -7.82
C ARG A 165 -7.94 -10.64 -7.83
N ASP A 166 -7.45 -9.74 -6.98
CA ASP A 166 -7.84 -8.34 -7.04
C ASP A 166 -6.69 -7.42 -6.58
N TYR A 167 -6.71 -6.22 -7.10
CA TYR A 167 -5.94 -5.08 -6.59
C TYR A 167 -6.85 -3.86 -6.65
N CYS A 168 -7.32 -3.44 -5.50
CA CYS A 168 -8.31 -2.38 -5.43
C CYS A 168 -8.12 -1.47 -4.22
N MET A 169 -8.73 -0.30 -4.32
CA MET A 169 -9.03 0.55 -3.19
C MET A 169 -10.54 0.58 -2.97
N VAL A 170 -10.94 0.34 -1.74
CA VAL A 170 -12.34 0.26 -1.34
C VAL A 170 -12.61 1.32 -0.30
N ASN A 171 -13.52 2.24 -0.59
CA ASN A 171 -14.05 3.15 0.40
C ASN A 171 -15.03 2.38 1.27
N LEU A 172 -14.81 2.39 2.56
CA LEU A 172 -15.69 1.75 3.52
C LEU A 172 -16.90 2.66 3.79
N ASP A 173 -18.09 2.08 3.78
CA ASP A 173 -19.33 2.79 4.04
C ASP A 173 -19.45 3.25 5.51
N GLU A 174 -20.48 4.01 5.83
CA GLU A 174 -20.70 4.55 7.17
C GLU A 174 -20.80 3.44 8.23
N LYS A 175 -21.53 2.37 7.95
CA LYS A 175 -21.68 1.23 8.87
C LYS A 175 -20.34 0.52 9.13
N GLN A 176 -19.52 0.39 8.10
CA GLN A 176 -18.19 -0.20 8.22
C GLN A 176 -17.22 0.73 8.98
N ARG A 177 -17.35 2.06 8.80
CA ARG A 177 -16.56 3.04 9.55
C ARG A 177 -16.89 3.05 11.04
N GLU A 178 -18.16 2.87 11.40
CA GLU A 178 -18.61 2.78 12.80
C GLU A 178 -18.01 1.57 13.56
N LEU A 179 -17.50 0.59 12.86
CA LEU A 179 -16.77 -0.52 13.46
C LEU A 179 -15.42 -0.10 14.06
N LEU A 180 -14.84 1.01 13.55
CA LEU A 180 -13.58 1.53 14.01
C LEU A 180 -13.78 2.26 15.35
N LYS A 181 -12.99 1.87 16.33
CA LYS A 181 -13.07 2.42 17.70
C LYS A 181 -11.91 3.38 17.95
N LYS A 182 -12.14 4.38 18.80
CA LYS A 182 -11.03 5.10 19.41
C LYS A 182 -10.31 4.15 20.37
N GLY A 183 -9.01 4.04 20.26
CA GLY A 183 -8.20 3.08 21.00
C GLY A 183 -7.80 1.87 20.14
N GLU A 184 -7.74 0.72 20.76
CA GLU A 184 -7.31 -0.54 20.15
C GLU A 184 -8.34 -1.08 19.15
N ASN A 185 -7.85 -1.46 17.97
CA ASN A 185 -8.61 -2.10 16.89
C ASN A 185 -7.85 -3.31 16.37
N LEU A 186 -8.57 -4.21 15.71
CA LEU A 186 -8.03 -5.41 15.08
C LEU A 186 -8.44 -5.47 13.62
N LEU A 187 -7.47 -5.58 12.73
CA LEU A 187 -7.66 -6.07 11.37
C LEU A 187 -7.31 -7.55 11.32
N ALA A 188 -8.21 -8.36 10.82
CA ALA A 188 -8.00 -9.80 10.65
C ALA A 188 -8.28 -10.22 9.21
N VAL A 189 -7.48 -11.13 8.67
CA VAL A 189 -7.53 -11.54 7.27
C VAL A 189 -7.46 -13.05 7.16
N GLU A 190 -8.30 -13.59 6.30
CA GLU A 190 -8.17 -14.94 5.75
C GLU A 190 -7.95 -14.80 4.25
N THR A 191 -6.87 -15.40 3.74
CA THR A 191 -6.60 -15.42 2.31
C THR A 191 -6.14 -16.80 1.88
N ASN A 192 -6.60 -17.23 0.70
CA ASN A 192 -6.25 -18.51 0.14
C ASN A 192 -5.18 -18.36 -0.94
N LYS A 193 -4.49 -19.47 -1.21
CA LYS A 193 -3.56 -19.55 -2.31
C LYS A 193 -4.31 -19.36 -3.63
N GLY A 194 -3.94 -18.34 -4.36
CA GLY A 194 -4.30 -18.17 -5.75
C GLY A 194 -3.22 -18.71 -6.69
N ARG A 195 -3.16 -18.14 -7.88
CA ARG A 195 -2.19 -18.55 -8.90
C ARG A 195 -0.76 -18.10 -8.54
N ALA A 196 -0.60 -16.88 -8.05
CA ALA A 196 0.70 -16.28 -7.71
C ALA A 196 0.96 -16.23 -6.19
N GLN A 197 0.01 -16.53 -5.36
CA GLN A 197 0.10 -16.55 -3.90
C GLN A 197 0.67 -15.25 -3.32
N PHE A 198 -0.15 -14.21 -3.32
CA PHE A 198 0.23 -12.89 -2.83
C PHE A 198 -0.89 -12.24 -2.01
N PHE A 199 -0.52 -11.57 -0.93
CA PHE A 199 -1.42 -10.74 -0.14
C PHE A 199 -0.70 -9.52 0.44
N ASP A 200 -1.32 -8.35 0.30
CA ASP A 200 -0.90 -7.13 0.96
C ASP A 200 -2.10 -6.21 1.24
N VAL A 201 -2.03 -5.41 2.31
CA VAL A 201 -3.13 -4.57 2.76
C VAL A 201 -2.67 -3.31 3.48
N SER A 202 -3.41 -2.22 3.30
CA SER A 202 -3.33 -1.06 4.18
C SER A 202 -4.70 -0.43 4.41
N LEU A 203 -4.84 0.26 5.53
CA LEU A 203 -6.04 0.94 5.96
C LEU A 203 -5.73 2.42 6.19
N PHE A 204 -6.55 3.31 5.63
CA PHE A 204 -6.34 4.76 5.64
C PHE A 204 -7.54 5.52 6.17
N ASP A 205 -7.27 6.64 6.82
CA ASP A 205 -8.23 7.74 6.95
C ASP A 205 -8.02 8.72 5.78
N MET A 206 -8.94 8.70 4.84
CA MET A 206 -8.93 9.61 3.71
C MET A 206 -9.61 10.91 4.09
N ARG A 207 -8.86 11.99 4.17
CA ARG A 207 -9.39 13.31 4.53
C ARG A 207 -10.05 14.05 3.38
N SER A 208 -9.83 13.60 2.16
CA SER A 208 -10.48 14.16 0.99
C SER A 208 -11.73 13.38 0.62
N GLU A 209 -12.79 14.10 0.29
CA GLU A 209 -14.08 13.53 -0.10
C GLU A 209 -14.16 13.27 -1.61
N THR A 210 -13.17 13.69 -2.40
CA THR A 210 -13.24 13.63 -3.85
C THR A 210 -12.30 12.58 -4.44
N ALA A 211 -12.79 11.85 -5.44
CA ALA A 211 -11.98 10.91 -6.21
C ALA A 211 -10.80 11.58 -6.95
N ASP A 212 -10.89 12.90 -7.14
CA ASP A 212 -9.89 13.71 -7.84
C ASP A 212 -8.56 13.83 -7.07
N ASP A 213 -8.58 13.50 -5.77
CA ASP A 213 -7.39 13.55 -4.91
C ASP A 213 -6.58 12.25 -4.93
N ILE A 214 -7.01 11.26 -5.71
CA ILE A 214 -6.33 9.97 -5.83
C ILE A 214 -5.30 10.02 -6.93
N LEU A 215 -4.03 9.95 -6.58
CA LEU A 215 -2.95 9.75 -7.53
C LEU A 215 -2.92 8.31 -8.01
N MET A 216 -3.22 8.09 -9.28
CA MET A 216 -3.12 6.78 -9.90
C MET A 216 -1.94 6.73 -10.87
N THR A 217 -1.08 5.74 -10.70
CA THR A 217 0.04 5.45 -11.59
C THR A 217 0.85 6.71 -12.00
N PRO A 218 1.39 7.50 -11.06
CA PRO A 218 2.19 8.65 -11.41
C PRO A 218 3.45 8.21 -12.17
N GLY A 219 3.64 8.80 -13.33
CA GLY A 219 4.74 8.42 -14.23
C GLY A 219 5.35 9.61 -14.95
N GLN A 220 6.45 9.38 -15.67
CA GLN A 220 7.15 10.34 -16.48
C GLN A 220 7.49 11.65 -15.75
N PRO A 221 8.21 11.58 -14.63
CA PRO A 221 8.51 12.75 -13.82
C PRO A 221 9.39 13.73 -14.56
N ASN A 222 9.13 15.00 -14.37
CA ASN A 222 9.95 16.12 -14.81
C ASN A 222 10.01 17.17 -13.71
N ILE A 223 11.14 17.82 -13.54
CA ILE A 223 11.29 18.91 -12.58
C ILE A 223 11.61 20.20 -13.33
N LEU A 224 10.81 21.21 -13.08
CA LEU A 224 10.97 22.54 -13.66
C LEU A 224 11.13 23.59 -12.56
N ARG A 225 11.84 24.66 -12.88
CA ARG A 225 11.78 25.87 -12.03
C ARG A 225 10.44 26.55 -12.20
N GLY A 226 9.82 26.87 -11.09
CA GLY A 226 8.61 27.69 -11.08
C GLY A 226 8.86 29.10 -11.61
N PRO A 227 7.79 29.82 -12.00
CA PRO A 227 7.88 31.14 -12.63
C PRO A 227 8.59 32.19 -11.77
N ASN A 228 8.53 32.05 -10.45
CA ASN A 228 9.21 32.96 -9.49
C ASN A 228 10.71 32.69 -9.37
N GLY A 229 11.24 31.62 -10.00
CA GLY A 229 12.66 31.25 -9.98
C GLY A 229 13.16 30.63 -8.67
N PHE A 230 12.32 30.52 -7.65
CA PHE A 230 12.68 29.97 -6.34
C PHE A 230 12.08 28.60 -6.08
N GLU A 231 10.88 28.35 -6.59
CA GLU A 231 10.17 27.09 -6.45
C GLU A 231 10.65 26.06 -7.46
N TRP A 232 10.51 24.79 -7.08
CA TRP A 232 10.69 23.67 -7.97
C TRP A 232 9.37 22.93 -8.11
N TRP A 233 8.92 22.72 -9.35
CA TRP A 233 7.70 22.04 -9.67
C TRP A 233 7.99 20.64 -10.16
N LEU A 234 7.41 19.65 -9.52
CA LEU A 234 7.37 18.27 -10.00
C LEU A 234 6.15 18.12 -10.90
N ILE A 235 6.40 17.82 -12.17
CA ILE A 235 5.36 17.54 -13.16
C ILE A 235 5.42 16.05 -13.47
N TYR A 236 4.27 15.40 -13.48
CA TYR A 236 4.16 13.99 -13.81
C TYR A 236 2.80 13.71 -14.47
N LEU A 237 2.73 12.60 -15.21
CA LEU A 237 1.46 12.08 -15.71
C LEU A 237 0.84 11.20 -14.63
N SER A 238 -0.46 11.30 -14.47
CA SER A 238 -1.25 10.42 -13.62
C SER A 238 -2.50 9.99 -14.37
N LEU A 239 -2.96 8.76 -14.16
CA LEU A 239 -4.27 8.34 -14.63
C LEU A 239 -5.30 8.95 -13.69
N ILE A 240 -6.07 9.89 -14.21
CA ILE A 240 -7.25 10.42 -13.53
C ILE A 240 -8.45 9.65 -14.09
N HIS A 241 -9.42 9.36 -13.24
CA HIS A 241 -10.72 8.93 -13.74
C HIS A 241 -11.34 10.10 -14.53
N ILE A 242 -11.22 10.04 -15.83
CA ILE A 242 -11.99 10.92 -16.69
C ILE A 242 -13.41 10.33 -16.67
N TYR A 243 -14.29 10.92 -15.89
CA TYR A 243 -15.72 10.74 -16.12
C TYR A 243 -16.02 11.44 -17.46
N GLU A 244 -16.28 10.68 -18.48
CA GLU A 244 -16.94 11.25 -19.64
C GLU A 244 -18.29 11.80 -19.17
N PRO A 245 -18.58 13.09 -19.38
CA PRO A 245 -19.90 13.60 -19.08
C PRO A 245 -20.89 12.91 -20.05
N THR A 246 -21.79 12.13 -19.47
CA THR A 246 -22.95 11.58 -20.18
C THR A 246 -23.90 12.69 -20.60
#